data_b2832ee1cbe644567f31e32121d5b7f0
#
_entry.id   b2832ee1cbe644567f31e32121d5b7f0
#
_cell.length_a   1.000
_cell.length_b   1.000
_cell.length_c   1.000
_cell.angle_alpha   90.00
_cell.angle_beta   90.00
_cell.angle_gamma   90.00
#
_symmetry.space_group_name_H-M   'P 1'
#
loop_
_entity.id
_entity.type
_entity.pdbx_description
1 polymer ?
#
loop_
_entity_poly.entity_id
_entity_poly.type
_entity_poly.pdbx_seq_one_letter_code
_entity_poly.pdbx_strand_id
1 'polypeptide(L)'
;MEINSDLKVGINVLRNDGIAALSIAEATNSDFVRINVLNNVMMFTDQGIIEGEAHEISDFKKNLNNDIEIYADVFVKHAVPPEGSKIENHAEELINRAGADVVIVTGDGTGHQINMDDLTKVREIVPVGKLAIGSGVDHTNINQYENIADILIIGTSFKKDGNVENPVDIDTAKEVIDQLK
;
A
#
# COMPACT_ATOMS: atom_id res chain seq x y z
N MET A 1 25.43 -1.97 -6.07
CA MET A 1 24.63 -1.75 -7.29
C MET A 1 24.00 -0.37 -7.12
N GLU A 2 24.51 0.65 -7.81
CA GLU A 2 23.87 1.96 -7.79
C GLU A 2 22.58 1.84 -8.59
N ILE A 3 21.45 2.05 -7.93
CA ILE A 3 20.15 2.23 -8.60
C ILE A 3 20.19 3.63 -9.17
N ASN A 4 20.14 3.76 -10.48
CA ASN A 4 20.13 5.04 -11.18
C ASN A 4 18.77 5.71 -10.90
N SER A 5 18.75 6.85 -10.24
CA SER A 5 17.80 7.14 -9.20
C SER A 5 16.91 8.35 -9.45
N ASP A 6 16.14 8.33 -10.51
CA ASP A 6 14.89 9.10 -10.53
C ASP A 6 13.71 8.29 -9.94
N LEU A 7 13.97 7.06 -9.46
CA LEU A 7 12.97 6.18 -8.88
C LEU A 7 12.85 6.43 -7.38
N LYS A 8 11.64 6.64 -6.91
CA LYS A 8 11.32 6.66 -5.48
C LYS A 8 11.50 5.27 -4.88
N VAL A 9 12.10 5.19 -3.70
CA VAL A 9 12.31 3.94 -2.95
C VAL A 9 11.44 3.94 -1.70
N GLY A 10 10.68 2.87 -1.50
CA GLY A 10 9.85 2.68 -0.32
C GLY A 10 10.29 1.51 0.55
N ILE A 11 10.09 1.64 1.85
CA ILE A 11 10.41 0.62 2.85
C ILE A 11 9.12 0.04 3.43
N ASN A 12 9.05 -1.28 3.52
CA ASN A 12 7.98 -1.97 4.26
C ASN A 12 8.59 -3.03 5.18
N VAL A 13 8.39 -2.89 6.48
CA VAL A 13 8.85 -3.88 7.47
C VAL A 13 7.65 -4.69 7.95
N LEU A 14 7.55 -5.92 7.47
CA LEU A 14 6.46 -6.82 7.81
C LEU A 14 6.60 -7.38 9.24
N ARG A 15 5.49 -7.49 10.00
CA ARG A 15 4.20 -7.18 9.37
C ARG A 15 3.72 -5.74 9.62
N ASN A 16 4.12 -5.06 10.67
CA ASN A 16 3.60 -3.71 10.98
C ASN A 16 4.59 -2.86 11.77
N ASP A 17 5.89 -3.08 11.63
CA ASP A 17 6.88 -2.28 12.35
C ASP A 17 7.14 -0.94 11.62
N GLY A 18 6.24 0.02 11.86
CA GLY A 18 6.30 1.34 11.25
C GLY A 18 7.51 2.16 11.72
N ILE A 19 7.93 2.00 12.98
CA ILE A 19 9.10 2.71 13.54
C ILE A 19 10.39 2.20 12.90
N ALA A 20 10.53 0.86 12.75
CA ALA A 20 11.67 0.30 12.03
C ALA A 20 11.69 0.74 10.56
N ALA A 21 10.53 0.74 9.89
CA ALA A 21 10.42 1.19 8.51
C ALA A 21 10.87 2.65 8.34
N LEU A 22 10.39 3.56 9.18
CA LEU A 22 10.79 4.97 9.18
C LEU A 22 12.27 5.14 9.51
N SER A 23 12.82 4.38 10.47
CA SER A 23 14.23 4.42 10.83
C SER A 23 15.14 4.00 9.66
N ILE A 24 14.75 2.96 8.94
CA ILE A 24 15.48 2.51 7.74
C ILE A 24 15.35 3.55 6.63
N ALA A 25 14.15 4.09 6.40
CA ALA A 25 13.93 5.10 5.36
C ALA A 25 14.78 6.36 5.62
N GLU A 26 14.84 6.85 6.87
CA GLU A 26 15.71 7.97 7.27
C GLU A 26 17.18 7.66 7.00
N ALA A 27 17.65 6.48 7.41
CA ALA A 27 19.06 6.10 7.27
C ALA A 27 19.49 5.88 5.81
N THR A 28 18.55 5.55 4.92
CA THR A 28 18.81 5.24 3.51
C THR A 28 18.38 6.36 2.55
N ASN A 29 17.82 7.46 3.05
CA ASN A 29 17.17 8.52 2.27
C ASN A 29 16.10 7.95 1.33
N SER A 30 15.30 7.01 1.82
CA SER A 30 14.16 6.49 1.07
C SER A 30 12.98 7.44 1.14
N ASP A 31 12.11 7.41 0.12
CA ASP A 31 11.08 8.44 -0.09
C ASP A 31 9.81 8.18 0.70
N PHE A 32 9.46 6.91 0.94
CA PHE A 32 8.22 6.55 1.63
C PHE A 32 8.35 5.25 2.42
N VAL A 33 7.39 5.05 3.32
CA VAL A 33 7.19 3.77 4.01
C VAL A 33 5.78 3.25 3.73
N ARG A 34 5.61 1.91 3.70
CA ARG A 34 4.29 1.28 3.73
C ARG A 34 4.02 0.70 5.10
N ILE A 35 2.88 1.04 5.69
CA ILE A 35 2.41 0.55 6.98
C ILE A 35 1.07 -0.15 6.76
N ASN A 36 1.00 -1.43 7.15
CA ASN A 36 -0.16 -2.27 6.84
C ASN A 36 -1.36 -2.00 7.78
N VAL A 37 -1.10 -1.64 9.02
CA VAL A 37 -2.13 -1.22 10.00
C VAL A 37 -1.64 0.05 10.68
N LEU A 38 -1.95 1.21 10.10
CA LEU A 38 -1.53 2.50 10.66
C LEU A 38 -2.46 2.94 11.78
N ASN A 39 -3.77 2.80 11.58
CA ASN A 39 -4.80 3.11 12.57
C ASN A 39 -5.78 1.94 12.74
N ASN A 40 -6.66 2.01 13.75
CA ASN A 40 -7.61 0.96 14.11
C ASN A 40 -6.93 -0.38 14.48
N VAL A 41 -7.66 -1.46 14.35
CA VAL A 41 -7.19 -2.83 14.62
C VAL A 41 -7.58 -3.75 13.48
N MET A 42 -6.74 -4.75 13.21
CA MET A 42 -7.01 -5.77 12.21
C MET A 42 -6.72 -7.15 12.80
N MET A 43 -7.57 -8.11 12.54
CA MET A 43 -7.40 -9.49 13.00
C MET A 43 -6.88 -10.37 11.86
N PHE A 44 -5.64 -10.81 11.99
CA PHE A 44 -4.97 -11.68 11.02
C PHE A 44 -5.18 -13.16 11.36
N THR A 45 -5.22 -14.00 10.34
CA THR A 45 -5.39 -15.45 10.51
C THR A 45 -4.15 -16.12 11.05
N ASP A 46 -2.97 -15.55 10.83
CA ASP A 46 -1.66 -16.11 11.19
C ASP A 46 -0.97 -15.41 12.37
N GLN A 47 -1.40 -14.21 12.75
CA GLN A 47 -0.75 -13.42 13.81
C GLN A 47 -1.70 -12.88 14.89
N GLY A 48 -3.00 -13.10 14.75
CA GLY A 48 -4.00 -12.55 15.67
C GLY A 48 -4.23 -11.06 15.46
N ILE A 49 -4.41 -10.29 16.53
CA ILE A 49 -4.75 -8.86 16.46
C ILE A 49 -3.48 -8.04 16.31
N ILE A 50 -3.50 -7.12 15.35
CA ILE A 50 -2.50 -6.07 15.20
C ILE A 50 -3.22 -4.73 15.37
N GLU A 51 -2.73 -3.90 16.26
CA GLU A 51 -3.22 -2.56 16.55
C GLU A 51 -2.41 -1.52 15.78
N GLY A 52 -3.09 -0.47 15.32
CA GLY A 52 -2.44 0.65 14.64
C GLY A 52 -1.76 1.59 15.65
N GLU A 53 -0.57 2.05 15.31
CA GLU A 53 0.28 2.89 16.15
C GLU A 53 0.45 4.30 15.54
N ALA A 54 -0.63 4.86 14.96
CA ALA A 54 -0.57 6.14 14.25
C ALA A 54 -0.01 7.28 15.10
N HIS A 55 -0.29 7.30 16.40
CA HIS A 55 0.21 8.34 17.31
C HIS A 55 1.73 8.24 17.48
N GLU A 56 2.22 7.07 17.82
CA GLU A 56 3.66 6.80 18.01
C GLU A 56 4.46 7.05 16.73
N ILE A 57 3.91 6.60 15.60
CA ILE A 57 4.50 6.80 14.26
C ILE A 57 4.55 8.29 13.91
N SER A 58 3.47 9.03 14.17
CA SER A 58 3.43 10.48 13.93
C SER A 58 4.43 11.23 14.81
N ASP A 59 4.55 10.87 16.08
CA ASP A 59 5.50 11.50 16.99
C ASP A 59 6.95 11.16 16.62
N PHE A 60 7.20 9.93 16.19
CA PHE A 60 8.51 9.53 15.70
C PHE A 60 8.90 10.30 14.42
N LYS A 61 7.99 10.38 13.45
CA LYS A 61 8.19 11.08 12.17
C LYS A 61 8.59 12.55 12.37
N LYS A 62 8.03 13.26 13.37
CA LYS A 62 8.37 14.66 13.66
C LYS A 62 9.83 14.90 14.01
N ASN A 63 10.55 13.87 14.45
CA ASN A 63 11.95 13.95 14.83
C ASN A 63 12.92 13.52 13.72
N LEU A 64 12.40 13.14 12.54
CA LEU A 64 13.21 12.80 11.37
C LEU A 64 13.63 14.08 10.64
N ASN A 65 14.73 14.00 9.89
CA ASN A 65 15.22 15.11 9.07
C ASN A 65 14.65 15.07 7.67
N ASN A 66 14.30 13.87 7.19
CA ASN A 66 13.75 13.64 5.85
C ASN A 66 12.21 13.70 5.87
N ASP A 67 11.63 14.22 4.80
CA ASP A 67 10.17 14.17 4.59
C ASP A 67 9.79 12.84 3.95
N ILE A 68 9.52 11.83 4.79
CA ILE A 68 9.18 10.48 4.37
C ILE A 68 7.67 10.33 4.29
N GLU A 69 7.14 10.02 3.12
CA GLU A 69 5.70 9.79 2.93
C GLU A 69 5.24 8.48 3.62
N ILE A 70 4.02 8.47 4.17
CA ILE A 70 3.39 7.29 4.76
C ILE A 70 2.30 6.78 3.83
N TYR A 71 2.49 5.57 3.30
CA TYR A 71 1.50 4.82 2.52
C TYR A 71 0.85 3.80 3.45
N ALA A 72 -0.46 3.87 3.66
CA ALA A 72 -1.16 3.03 4.62
C ALA A 72 -2.28 2.22 3.97
N ASP A 73 -2.34 0.92 4.30
CA ASP A 73 -3.44 0.07 3.83
C ASP A 73 -4.74 0.41 4.57
N VAL A 74 -5.84 0.52 3.81
CA VAL A 74 -7.20 0.45 4.35
C VAL A 74 -7.70 -0.98 4.21
N PHE A 75 -8.06 -1.64 5.31
CA PHE A 75 -8.43 -3.07 5.32
C PHE A 75 -7.40 -3.95 4.61
N VAL A 76 -6.25 -4.10 5.25
CA VAL A 76 -5.14 -4.87 4.72
C VAL A 76 -5.53 -6.32 4.43
N LYS A 77 -5.00 -6.87 3.35
CA LYS A 77 -5.20 -8.28 2.96
C LYS A 77 -4.81 -9.27 4.08
N HIS A 78 -5.42 -10.44 4.08
CA HIS A 78 -5.25 -11.51 5.07
C HIS A 78 -5.70 -11.16 6.49
N ALA A 79 -6.49 -10.10 6.64
CA ALA A 79 -7.02 -9.66 7.92
C ALA A 79 -8.49 -9.27 7.83
N VAL A 80 -9.15 -9.30 8.97
CA VAL A 80 -10.56 -8.92 9.11
C VAL A 80 -10.63 -7.73 10.06
N PRO A 81 -11.30 -6.63 9.68
CA PRO A 81 -11.55 -5.51 10.57
C PRO A 81 -12.59 -5.88 11.64
N PRO A 82 -12.74 -5.10 12.72
CA PRO A 82 -13.81 -5.25 13.68
C PRO A 82 -15.19 -5.25 13.02
N GLU A 83 -16.14 -6.00 13.58
CA GLU A 83 -17.50 -6.07 13.07
C GLU A 83 -18.14 -4.67 13.00
N GLY A 84 -18.82 -4.39 11.89
CA GLY A 84 -19.44 -3.10 11.64
C GLY A 84 -18.52 -2.00 11.10
N SER A 85 -17.24 -2.31 10.90
CA SER A 85 -16.30 -1.39 10.24
C SER A 85 -16.72 -1.10 8.81
N LYS A 86 -16.55 0.16 8.40
CA LYS A 86 -16.81 0.61 7.03
C LYS A 86 -15.52 1.12 6.41
N ILE A 87 -15.23 0.68 5.20
CA ILE A 87 -13.98 1.00 4.52
C ILE A 87 -13.83 2.50 4.28
N GLU A 88 -14.95 3.17 3.96
CA GLU A 88 -14.99 4.60 3.73
C GLU A 88 -14.62 5.41 4.99
N ASN A 89 -15.13 5.02 6.16
CA ASN A 89 -14.79 5.70 7.41
C ASN A 89 -13.31 5.48 7.77
N HIS A 90 -12.79 4.28 7.53
CA HIS A 90 -11.39 3.95 7.79
C HIS A 90 -10.46 4.77 6.87
N ALA A 91 -10.80 4.87 5.58
CA ALA A 91 -10.04 5.68 4.62
C ALA A 91 -10.03 7.17 5.01
N GLU A 92 -11.17 7.71 5.46
CA GLU A 92 -11.29 9.08 5.94
C GLU A 92 -10.39 9.34 7.15
N GLU A 93 -10.37 8.42 8.11
CA GLU A 93 -9.51 8.54 9.29
C GLU A 93 -8.03 8.42 8.96
N LEU A 94 -7.64 7.56 8.01
CA LEU A 94 -6.26 7.43 7.56
C LEU A 94 -5.72 8.77 7.04
N ILE A 95 -6.47 9.44 6.17
CA ILE A 95 -6.06 10.72 5.57
C ILE A 95 -6.13 11.87 6.57
N ASN A 96 -7.26 11.99 7.31
CA ASN A 96 -7.54 13.21 8.07
C ASN A 96 -6.97 13.19 9.49
N ARG A 97 -6.67 12.01 10.07
CA ARG A 97 -6.26 11.88 11.48
C ARG A 97 -4.97 11.08 11.69
N ALA A 98 -4.81 9.97 10.96
CA ALA A 98 -3.67 9.09 11.17
C ALA A 98 -2.39 9.55 10.44
N GLY A 99 -2.51 10.52 9.52
CA GLY A 99 -1.35 11.11 8.84
C GLY A 99 -0.82 10.28 7.68
N ALA A 100 -1.68 9.46 7.03
CA ALA A 100 -1.32 8.81 5.79
C ALA A 100 -1.25 9.83 4.64
N ASP A 101 -0.17 9.77 3.86
CA ASP A 101 -0.02 10.57 2.64
C ASP A 101 -0.71 9.89 1.46
N VAL A 102 -0.72 8.55 1.43
CA VAL A 102 -1.40 7.73 0.44
C VAL A 102 -2.16 6.60 1.12
N VAL A 103 -3.40 6.37 0.68
CA VAL A 103 -4.24 5.24 1.10
C VAL A 103 -4.12 4.11 0.09
N ILE A 104 -3.89 2.89 0.55
CA ILE A 104 -3.76 1.69 -0.28
C ILE A 104 -4.99 0.80 -0.10
N VAL A 105 -5.72 0.54 -1.16
CA VAL A 105 -6.78 -0.49 -1.19
C VAL A 105 -6.17 -1.80 -1.69
N THR A 106 -6.43 -2.90 -0.99
CA THR A 106 -5.95 -4.24 -1.36
C THR A 106 -7.12 -5.20 -1.59
N GLY A 107 -6.91 -6.27 -2.38
CA GLY A 107 -7.85 -7.40 -2.40
C GLY A 107 -7.72 -8.26 -1.14
N ASP A 108 -8.61 -9.22 -0.96
CA ASP A 108 -8.69 -10.08 0.23
C ASP A 108 -7.46 -10.97 0.43
N GLY A 109 -6.68 -11.20 -0.61
CA GLY A 109 -5.48 -12.04 -0.58
C GLY A 109 -4.44 -11.65 -1.63
N THR A 110 -3.26 -12.28 -1.57
CA THR A 110 -2.19 -12.04 -2.54
C THR A 110 -2.64 -12.43 -3.95
N GLY A 111 -2.63 -11.48 -4.89
CA GLY A 111 -3.08 -11.68 -6.27
C GLY A 111 -4.60 -11.68 -6.46
N HIS A 112 -5.40 -11.53 -5.40
CA HIS A 112 -6.84 -11.38 -5.53
C HIS A 112 -7.18 -9.98 -6.02
N GLN A 113 -8.18 -9.91 -6.90
CA GLN A 113 -8.71 -8.65 -7.41
C GLN A 113 -9.38 -7.85 -6.28
N ILE A 114 -9.35 -6.53 -6.41
CA ILE A 114 -10.00 -5.61 -5.50
C ILE A 114 -11.50 -5.61 -5.75
N ASN A 115 -12.27 -5.45 -4.67
CA ASN A 115 -13.69 -5.16 -4.77
C ASN A 115 -13.87 -3.73 -5.34
N MET A 116 -14.48 -3.61 -6.51
CA MET A 116 -14.67 -2.34 -7.20
C MET A 116 -15.60 -1.38 -6.46
N ASP A 117 -16.59 -1.91 -5.72
CA ASP A 117 -17.48 -1.07 -4.89
C ASP A 117 -16.71 -0.43 -3.74
N ASP A 118 -15.82 -1.16 -3.08
CA ASP A 118 -14.98 -0.64 -2.02
C ASP A 118 -13.96 0.37 -2.56
N LEU A 119 -13.34 0.09 -3.70
CA LEU A 119 -12.42 1.02 -4.35
C LEU A 119 -13.12 2.35 -4.70
N THR A 120 -14.35 2.28 -5.22
CA THR A 120 -15.16 3.46 -5.59
C THR A 120 -15.50 4.28 -4.35
N LYS A 121 -15.94 3.65 -3.25
CA LYS A 121 -16.22 4.35 -1.98
C LYS A 121 -14.98 5.06 -1.43
N VAL A 122 -13.83 4.40 -1.49
CA VAL A 122 -12.56 5.00 -1.03
C VAL A 122 -12.15 6.15 -1.93
N ARG A 123 -12.34 6.03 -3.27
CA ARG A 123 -12.03 7.12 -4.22
C ARG A 123 -12.84 8.39 -3.96
N GLU A 124 -14.10 8.28 -3.52
CA GLU A 124 -14.94 9.42 -3.19
C GLU A 124 -14.40 10.25 -2.01
N ILE A 125 -13.59 9.65 -1.15
CA ILE A 125 -13.05 10.26 0.07
C ILE A 125 -11.60 10.70 -0.10
N VAL A 126 -10.78 9.84 -0.69
CA VAL A 126 -9.34 10.07 -0.82
C VAL A 126 -9.07 11.10 -1.94
N PRO A 127 -8.31 12.17 -1.68
CA PRO A 127 -7.97 13.17 -2.69
C PRO A 127 -7.23 12.58 -3.90
N VAL A 128 -7.36 13.22 -5.05
CA VAL A 128 -6.59 12.87 -6.26
C VAL A 128 -5.09 12.94 -5.96
N GLY A 129 -4.35 11.98 -6.47
CA GLY A 129 -2.91 11.80 -6.23
C GLY A 129 -2.57 10.94 -5.01
N LYS A 130 -3.58 10.49 -4.21
CA LYS A 130 -3.36 9.83 -2.92
C LYS A 130 -3.99 8.45 -2.79
N LEU A 131 -4.51 7.86 -3.86
CA LEU A 131 -5.11 6.53 -3.84
C LEU A 131 -4.25 5.51 -4.58
N ALA A 132 -3.82 4.48 -3.87
CA ALA A 132 -3.06 3.37 -4.42
C ALA A 132 -3.85 2.05 -4.42
N ILE A 133 -3.57 1.20 -5.39
CA ILE A 133 -4.00 -0.19 -5.44
C ILE A 133 -2.83 -1.10 -5.07
N GLY A 134 -3.00 -1.94 -4.05
CA GLY A 134 -1.91 -2.72 -3.44
C GLY A 134 -1.82 -4.19 -3.83
N SER A 135 -2.73 -4.72 -4.66
CA SER A 135 -2.68 -6.13 -5.12
C SER A 135 -3.62 -6.40 -6.28
N GLY A 136 -3.44 -7.55 -6.95
CA GLY A 136 -4.34 -8.07 -7.96
C GLY A 136 -4.34 -7.34 -9.31
N VAL A 137 -3.36 -6.46 -9.55
CA VAL A 137 -3.21 -5.77 -10.85
C VAL A 137 -2.36 -6.61 -11.78
N ASP A 138 -2.85 -6.82 -12.99
CA ASP A 138 -2.17 -7.50 -14.10
C ASP A 138 -2.54 -6.89 -15.45
N HIS A 139 -1.96 -7.43 -16.54
CA HIS A 139 -2.17 -6.95 -17.90
C HIS A 139 -3.64 -7.07 -18.39
N THR A 140 -4.47 -7.87 -17.74
CA THR A 140 -5.88 -8.08 -18.13
C THR A 140 -6.83 -7.09 -17.49
N ASN A 141 -6.45 -6.49 -16.35
CA ASN A 141 -7.33 -5.63 -15.55
C ASN A 141 -6.79 -4.22 -15.29
N ILE A 142 -5.54 -3.93 -15.62
CA ILE A 142 -4.88 -2.66 -15.30
C ILE A 142 -5.66 -1.44 -15.84
N ASN A 143 -6.26 -1.55 -17.03
CA ASN A 143 -7.03 -0.47 -17.66
C ASN A 143 -8.32 -0.12 -16.87
N GLN A 144 -8.82 -1.04 -16.03
CA GLN A 144 -10.01 -0.78 -15.20
C GLN A 144 -9.71 0.22 -14.09
N TYR A 145 -8.45 0.36 -13.71
CA TYR A 145 -7.99 1.17 -12.58
C TYR A 145 -7.44 2.54 -13.00
N GLU A 146 -7.12 2.76 -14.27
CA GLU A 146 -6.44 3.94 -14.80
C GLU A 146 -7.13 5.26 -14.44
N ASN A 147 -8.47 5.26 -14.36
CA ASN A 147 -9.26 6.46 -14.03
C ASN A 147 -9.73 6.52 -12.58
N ILE A 148 -9.36 5.53 -11.75
CA ILE A 148 -9.83 5.42 -10.37
C ILE A 148 -8.66 5.58 -9.39
N ALA A 149 -7.53 4.93 -9.65
CA ALA A 149 -6.37 4.96 -8.79
C ALA A 149 -5.26 5.84 -9.37
N ASP A 150 -4.48 6.42 -8.49
CA ASP A 150 -3.35 7.27 -8.84
C ASP A 150 -2.03 6.48 -8.89
N ILE A 151 -1.95 5.38 -8.12
CA ILE A 151 -0.75 4.57 -7.95
C ILE A 151 -1.13 3.08 -8.03
N LEU A 152 -0.32 2.28 -8.73
CA LEU A 152 -0.49 0.84 -8.82
C LEU A 152 0.75 0.12 -8.25
N ILE A 153 0.55 -0.73 -7.23
CA ILE A 153 1.61 -1.56 -6.65
C ILE A 153 1.51 -2.95 -7.27
N ILE A 154 2.43 -3.25 -8.18
CA ILE A 154 2.42 -4.48 -8.98
C ILE A 154 3.62 -5.34 -8.57
N GLY A 155 3.37 -6.58 -8.19
CA GLY A 155 4.42 -7.52 -7.79
C GLY A 155 4.33 -8.83 -8.57
N THR A 156 3.35 -9.65 -8.25
CA THR A 156 3.20 -11.02 -8.79
C THR A 156 3.11 -11.04 -10.32
N SER A 157 2.40 -10.06 -10.91
CA SER A 157 2.25 -9.96 -12.37
C SER A 157 3.56 -9.64 -13.13
N PHE A 158 4.60 -9.21 -12.43
CA PHE A 158 5.94 -9.01 -13.00
C PHE A 158 6.82 -10.26 -12.89
N LYS A 159 6.34 -11.30 -12.24
CA LYS A 159 7.05 -12.55 -12.05
C LYS A 159 6.77 -13.53 -13.20
N LYS A 160 7.79 -14.36 -13.49
CA LYS A 160 7.63 -15.43 -14.46
C LYS A 160 6.45 -16.34 -14.10
N ASP A 161 5.59 -16.61 -15.07
CA ASP A 161 4.39 -17.44 -14.94
C ASP A 161 3.38 -16.92 -13.87
N GLY A 162 3.45 -15.63 -13.48
CA GLY A 162 2.60 -15.07 -12.45
C GLY A 162 2.76 -15.72 -11.06
N ASN A 163 3.89 -16.34 -10.79
CA ASN A 163 4.16 -17.00 -9.52
C ASN A 163 5.10 -16.15 -8.65
N VAL A 164 4.65 -15.82 -7.44
CA VAL A 164 5.38 -14.96 -6.50
C VAL A 164 6.78 -15.46 -6.16
N GLU A 165 7.00 -16.78 -6.18
CA GLU A 165 8.30 -17.40 -5.89
C GLU A 165 9.30 -17.30 -7.05
N ASN A 166 8.80 -17.04 -8.26
CA ASN A 166 9.66 -16.93 -9.43
C ASN A 166 10.37 -15.56 -9.51
N PRO A 167 11.48 -15.48 -10.27
CA PRO A 167 12.14 -14.21 -10.53
C PRO A 167 11.25 -13.26 -11.36
N VAL A 168 11.59 -11.98 -11.35
CA VAL A 168 10.97 -10.98 -12.24
C VAL A 168 11.28 -11.35 -13.69
N ASP A 169 10.27 -11.30 -14.54
CA ASP A 169 10.34 -11.46 -15.97
C ASP A 169 10.21 -10.10 -16.65
N ILE A 170 11.23 -9.70 -17.41
CA ILE A 170 11.29 -8.36 -18.00
C ILE A 170 10.25 -8.20 -19.12
N ASP A 171 9.96 -9.24 -19.87
CA ASP A 171 9.03 -9.15 -20.99
C ASP A 171 7.61 -9.04 -20.45
N THR A 172 7.25 -9.85 -19.47
CA THR A 172 5.96 -9.74 -18.75
C THR A 172 5.79 -8.37 -18.09
N ALA A 173 6.85 -7.85 -17.44
CA ALA A 173 6.78 -6.52 -16.84
C ALA A 173 6.53 -5.41 -17.87
N LYS A 174 7.16 -5.49 -19.05
CA LYS A 174 6.92 -4.55 -20.16
C LYS A 174 5.49 -4.63 -20.69
N GLU A 175 4.97 -5.84 -20.86
CA GLU A 175 3.58 -6.05 -21.32
C GLU A 175 2.57 -5.33 -20.42
N VAL A 176 2.78 -5.42 -19.10
CA VAL A 176 1.91 -4.74 -18.13
C VAL A 176 2.06 -3.21 -18.20
N ILE A 177 3.30 -2.70 -18.28
CA ILE A 177 3.57 -1.25 -18.32
C ILE A 177 3.08 -0.64 -19.64
N ASP A 178 3.18 -1.34 -20.75
CA ASP A 178 2.76 -0.86 -22.06
C ASP A 178 1.24 -0.64 -22.15
N GLN A 179 0.45 -1.24 -21.26
CA GLN A 179 -1.00 -0.98 -21.15
C GLN A 179 -1.33 0.40 -20.57
N LEU A 180 -0.40 1.05 -19.87
CA LEU A 180 -0.60 2.36 -19.20
C LEU A 180 -0.25 3.57 -20.09
N LYS A 181 -0.11 3.38 -21.41
CA LYS A 181 0.28 4.44 -22.37
C LYS A 181 -0.90 5.07 -23.10
#